data_99943149ab90f06b356a5ff7b7ba13cb
#
_entry.id   99943149ab90f06b356a5ff7b7ba13cb
#
_cell.length_a   1.000
_cell.length_b   1.000
_cell.length_c   1.000
_cell.angle_alpha   90.00
_cell.angle_beta   90.00
_cell.angle_gamma   90.00
#
_symmetry.space_group_name_H-M   'P 1'
#
loop_
_entity.id
_entity.type
_entity.pdbx_description
1 polymer ?
#
loop_
_entity_poly.entity_id
_entity_poly.type
_entity_poly.pdbx_seq_one_letter_code
_entity_poly.pdbx_strand_id
1 'polypeptide(L)'
;YSKTRIMFDNPSGAFQIQRVRLADMITEIIKGQLLSLHLGRMKDLGTFNSNQVSVAKRNNVNIATNIAREARRLLGGNGILAEYHSMRHMANLESVYTYEGTHDVHSLIIGNAITGMQAFK
;
A
#
# COMPACT_ATOMS: atom_id res chain seq x y z
N TYR A 1 4.05 12.29 15.30
CA TYR A 1 3.49 13.58 14.89
C TYR A 1 2.06 13.76 15.42
N SER A 2 1.10 12.89 15.11
CA SER A 2 -0.32 13.04 15.49
C SER A 2 -0.55 13.14 17.00
N LYS A 3 0.33 12.58 17.82
CA LYS A 3 0.26 12.65 19.29
C LYS A 3 0.81 13.96 19.87
N THR A 4 1.63 14.68 19.10
CA THR A 4 2.40 15.84 19.60
C THR A 4 2.03 17.15 18.93
N ARG A 5 1.51 17.10 17.70
CA ARG A 5 1.07 18.30 16.98
C ARG A 5 -0.25 18.81 17.54
N ILE A 6 -0.21 19.99 18.13
CA ILE A 6 -1.41 20.63 18.67
C ILE A 6 -2.09 21.44 17.55
N MET A 7 -3.39 21.24 17.41
CA MET A 7 -4.31 21.97 16.55
C MET A 7 -5.62 22.20 17.30
N PHE A 8 -6.12 23.44 17.31
CA PHE A 8 -7.35 23.76 18.07
C PHE A 8 -7.30 23.23 19.50
N ASP A 9 -6.22 23.50 20.20
CA ASP A 9 -5.93 23.14 21.62
C ASP A 9 -5.87 21.61 21.91
N ASN A 10 -5.87 20.78 20.88
CA ASN A 10 -5.80 19.31 21.04
C ASN A 10 -4.72 18.71 20.13
N PRO A 11 -4.13 17.57 20.50
CA PRO A 11 -3.32 16.78 19.58
C PRO A 11 -4.08 16.45 18.31
N SER A 12 -3.47 16.56 17.15
CA SER A 12 -4.16 16.34 15.86
C SER A 12 -4.77 14.93 15.77
N GLY A 13 -4.17 13.93 16.40
CA GLY A 13 -4.70 12.57 16.49
C GLY A 13 -5.97 12.42 17.37
N ALA A 14 -6.37 13.47 18.10
CA ALA A 14 -7.61 13.46 18.87
C ALA A 14 -8.86 13.64 18.00
N PHE A 15 -8.70 14.22 16.80
CA PHE A 15 -9.83 14.47 15.90
C PHE A 15 -10.32 13.18 15.24
N GLN A 16 -11.64 13.01 15.16
CA GLN A 16 -12.28 11.79 14.63
C GLN A 16 -11.78 11.43 13.22
N ILE A 17 -11.68 12.41 12.32
CA ILE A 17 -11.23 12.18 10.95
C ILE A 17 -9.79 11.63 10.89
N GLN A 18 -8.92 12.05 11.81
CA GLN A 18 -7.56 11.53 11.89
C GLN A 18 -7.53 10.11 12.44
N ARG A 19 -8.39 9.81 13.42
CA ARG A 19 -8.52 8.46 13.98
C ARG A 19 -9.02 7.46 12.94
N VAL A 20 -10.02 7.84 12.15
CA VAL A 20 -10.53 6.99 11.05
C VAL A 20 -9.39 6.68 10.07
N ARG A 21 -8.66 7.68 9.59
CA ARG A 21 -7.53 7.48 8.67
C ARG A 21 -6.45 6.57 9.26
N LEU A 22 -6.10 6.74 10.54
CA LEU A 22 -5.11 5.89 11.20
C LEU A 22 -5.61 4.44 11.32
N ALA A 23 -6.89 4.23 11.64
CA ALA A 23 -7.50 2.91 11.71
C ALA A 23 -7.52 2.22 10.33
N ASP A 24 -7.90 2.94 9.28
CA ASP A 24 -7.90 2.42 7.92
C ASP A 24 -6.48 2.03 7.48
N MET A 25 -5.50 2.90 7.72
CA MET A 25 -4.10 2.60 7.37
C MET A 25 -3.57 1.35 8.08
N ILE A 26 -3.77 1.21 9.40
CA ILE A 26 -3.27 0.03 10.12
C ILE A 26 -3.99 -1.25 9.70
N THR A 27 -5.28 -1.16 9.40
CA THR A 27 -6.06 -2.29 8.88
C THR A 27 -5.47 -2.79 7.56
N GLU A 28 -5.21 -1.90 6.61
CA GLU A 28 -4.63 -2.26 5.32
C GLU A 28 -3.19 -2.79 5.44
N ILE A 29 -2.38 -2.22 6.34
CA ILE A 29 -1.03 -2.73 6.62
C ILE A 29 -1.09 -4.17 7.11
N ILE A 30 -1.95 -4.47 8.09
CA ILE A 30 -2.09 -5.83 8.63
C ILE A 30 -2.53 -6.81 7.54
N LYS A 31 -3.50 -6.45 6.71
CA LYS A 31 -3.95 -7.28 5.58
C LYS A 31 -2.82 -7.56 4.60
N GLY A 32 -2.04 -6.54 4.23
CA GLY A 32 -0.90 -6.68 3.34
C GLY A 32 0.21 -7.57 3.92
N GLN A 33 0.49 -7.45 5.22
CA GLN A 33 1.46 -8.28 5.92
C GLN A 33 1.01 -9.75 5.99
N LEU A 34 -0.26 -10.00 6.28
CA LEU A 34 -0.83 -11.35 6.31
C LEU A 34 -0.78 -12.01 4.91
N LEU A 35 -1.08 -11.25 3.86
CA LEU A 35 -0.97 -11.73 2.48
C LEU A 35 0.48 -12.11 2.14
N SER A 36 1.45 -11.27 2.49
CA SER A 36 2.88 -11.55 2.27
C SER A 36 3.36 -12.77 3.05
N LEU A 37 2.96 -12.88 4.32
CA LEU A 37 3.31 -14.03 5.16
C LEU A 37 2.72 -15.33 4.61
N HIS A 38 1.45 -15.29 4.17
CA HIS A 38 0.79 -16.45 3.58
C HIS A 38 1.51 -16.90 2.30
N LEU A 39 1.85 -15.97 1.41
CA LEU A 39 2.58 -16.25 0.18
C LEU A 39 3.97 -16.85 0.47
N GLY A 40 4.69 -16.32 1.47
CA GLY A 40 5.97 -16.87 1.90
C GLY A 40 5.84 -18.33 2.37
N ARG A 41 4.85 -18.62 3.21
CA ARG A 41 4.57 -20.00 3.66
C ARG A 41 4.23 -20.95 2.51
N MET A 42 3.42 -20.49 1.55
CA MET A 42 3.11 -21.30 0.35
C MET A 42 4.36 -21.57 -0.48
N LYS A 43 5.27 -20.61 -0.59
CA LYS A 43 6.55 -20.79 -1.27
C LYS A 43 7.40 -21.84 -0.57
N ASP A 44 7.52 -21.78 0.75
CA ASP A 44 8.29 -22.75 1.55
C ASP A 44 7.72 -24.18 1.42
N LEU A 45 6.40 -24.31 1.30
CA LEU A 45 5.71 -25.59 1.08
C LEU A 45 5.70 -26.05 -0.39
N GLY A 46 6.22 -25.27 -1.32
CA GLY A 46 6.19 -25.58 -2.75
C GLY A 46 4.79 -25.53 -3.40
N THR A 47 3.83 -24.89 -2.78
CA THR A 47 2.43 -24.83 -3.23
C THR A 47 2.04 -23.50 -3.89
N PHE A 48 2.97 -22.54 -3.96
CA PHE A 48 2.70 -21.23 -4.56
C PHE A 48 2.63 -21.29 -6.09
N ASN A 49 1.96 -20.32 -6.72
CA ASN A 49 2.01 -20.08 -8.15
C ASN A 49 2.23 -18.58 -8.46
N SER A 50 2.62 -18.28 -9.70
CA SER A 50 2.96 -16.92 -10.13
C SER A 50 1.76 -15.94 -10.06
N ASN A 51 0.54 -16.44 -10.22
CA ASN A 51 -0.66 -15.59 -10.13
C ASN A 51 -0.84 -15.01 -8.72
N GLN A 52 -0.50 -15.80 -7.69
CA GLN A 52 -0.54 -15.36 -6.30
C GLN A 52 0.49 -14.26 -6.01
N VAL A 53 1.67 -14.32 -6.64
CA VAL A 53 2.68 -13.24 -6.58
C VAL A 53 2.11 -11.96 -7.20
N SER A 54 1.44 -12.07 -8.36
CA SER A 54 0.78 -10.95 -9.03
C SER A 54 -0.30 -10.32 -8.15
N VAL A 55 -1.13 -11.14 -7.48
CA VAL A 55 -2.14 -10.67 -6.51
C VAL A 55 -1.47 -9.92 -5.36
N ALA A 56 -0.43 -10.48 -4.76
CA ALA A 56 0.27 -9.88 -3.63
C ALA A 56 0.95 -8.55 -4.00
N LYS A 57 1.67 -8.50 -5.12
CA LYS A 57 2.31 -7.26 -5.58
C LYS A 57 1.26 -6.21 -5.88
N ARG A 58 0.26 -6.53 -6.68
CA ARG A 58 -0.79 -5.57 -7.05
C ARG A 58 -1.49 -4.99 -5.82
N ASN A 59 -1.87 -5.84 -4.87
CA ASN A 59 -2.54 -5.42 -3.64
C ASN A 59 -1.62 -4.55 -2.76
N ASN A 60 -0.43 -5.04 -2.43
CA ASN A 60 0.43 -4.41 -1.43
C ASN A 60 1.03 -3.09 -1.92
N VAL A 61 1.36 -2.98 -3.21
CA VAL A 61 1.84 -1.71 -3.79
C VAL A 61 0.72 -0.67 -3.79
N ASN A 62 -0.50 -1.05 -4.17
CA ASN A 62 -1.65 -0.15 -4.13
C ASN A 62 -1.94 0.35 -2.70
N ILE A 63 -1.95 -0.55 -1.73
CA ILE A 63 -2.10 -0.20 -0.31
C ILE A 63 -0.99 0.77 0.12
N ALA A 64 0.27 0.46 -0.15
CA ALA A 64 1.42 1.28 0.24
C ALA A 64 1.34 2.69 -0.36
N THR A 65 0.99 2.81 -1.63
CA THR A 65 0.83 4.09 -2.32
C THR A 65 -0.28 4.95 -1.68
N ASN A 66 -1.43 4.33 -1.38
CA ASN A 66 -2.54 5.02 -0.73
C ASN A 66 -2.17 5.45 0.70
N ILE A 67 -1.50 4.58 1.46
CA ILE A 67 -1.05 4.90 2.83
C ILE A 67 -0.02 6.03 2.83
N ALA A 68 0.94 6.03 1.91
CA ALA A 68 1.92 7.11 1.81
C ALA A 68 1.24 8.46 1.53
N ARG A 69 0.21 8.48 0.67
CA ARG A 69 -0.59 9.67 0.39
C ARG A 69 -1.39 10.12 1.61
N GLU A 70 -2.02 9.21 2.33
CA GLU A 70 -2.75 9.54 3.57
C GLU A 70 -1.81 10.01 4.68
N ALA A 71 -0.63 9.41 4.84
CA ALA A 71 0.40 9.87 5.77
C ALA A 71 0.82 11.32 5.46
N ARG A 72 1.04 11.65 4.17
CA ARG A 72 1.31 13.03 3.75
C ARG A 72 0.16 13.96 4.14
N ARG A 73 -1.10 13.54 3.94
CA ARG A 73 -2.28 14.34 4.30
C ARG A 73 -2.38 14.59 5.81
N LEU A 74 -2.10 13.56 6.62
CA LEU A 74 -2.08 13.65 8.08
C LEU A 74 -1.08 14.70 8.61
N LEU A 75 0.04 14.86 7.91
CA LEU A 75 1.09 15.81 8.26
C LEU A 75 0.77 17.26 7.81
N GLY A 76 -0.28 17.46 7.00
CA GLY A 76 -0.60 18.75 6.43
C GLY A 76 0.53 19.31 5.59
N GLY A 77 0.88 20.59 5.77
CA GLY A 77 2.01 21.24 5.07
C GLY A 77 3.35 20.56 5.33
N ASN A 78 3.57 20.05 6.54
CA ASN A 78 4.79 19.31 6.88
C ASN A 78 4.96 18.01 6.06
N GLY A 79 3.87 17.42 5.58
CA GLY A 79 3.93 16.22 4.74
C GLY A 79 4.57 16.44 3.36
N ILE A 80 4.76 17.70 2.96
CA ILE A 80 5.43 18.05 1.70
C ILE A 80 6.95 18.21 1.90
N LEU A 81 7.38 18.46 3.13
CA LEU A 81 8.77 18.68 3.46
C LEU A 81 9.59 17.40 3.45
N ALA A 82 10.84 17.50 2.98
CA ALA A 82 11.75 16.34 2.87
C ALA A 82 12.04 15.67 4.23
N GLU A 83 12.04 16.43 5.31
CA GLU A 83 12.31 15.98 6.67
C GLU A 83 11.29 14.95 7.20
N TYR A 84 10.07 14.97 6.66
CA TYR A 84 8.98 14.06 7.06
C TYR A 84 8.88 12.78 6.22
N HIS A 85 9.71 12.62 5.22
CA HIS A 85 9.86 11.44 4.37
C HIS A 85 8.62 10.98 3.57
N SER A 86 7.41 11.46 3.86
CA SER A 86 6.18 11.01 3.20
C SER A 86 6.23 11.20 1.69
N MET A 87 6.68 12.37 1.21
CA MET A 87 6.82 12.64 -0.23
C MET A 87 7.87 11.74 -0.89
N ARG A 88 8.98 11.46 -0.20
CA ARG A 88 9.99 10.52 -0.69
C ARG A 88 9.41 9.12 -0.88
N HIS A 89 8.64 8.63 0.09
CA HIS A 89 7.97 7.33 -0.04
C HIS A 89 6.94 7.33 -1.16
N MET A 90 6.17 8.40 -1.33
CA MET A 90 5.25 8.52 -2.46
C MET A 90 5.98 8.40 -3.81
N ALA A 91 7.07 9.16 -4.00
CA ALA A 91 7.86 9.10 -5.23
C ALA A 91 8.47 7.70 -5.46
N ASN A 92 9.02 7.08 -4.42
CA ASN A 92 9.59 5.72 -4.51
C ASN A 92 8.51 4.68 -4.88
N LEU A 93 7.30 4.81 -4.35
CA LEU A 93 6.21 3.87 -4.61
C LEU A 93 5.69 3.96 -6.05
N GLU A 94 5.81 5.10 -6.73
CA GLU A 94 5.55 5.19 -8.17
C GLU A 94 6.51 4.28 -8.97
N SER A 95 7.78 4.21 -8.57
CA SER A 95 8.73 3.26 -9.16
C SER A 95 8.32 1.81 -8.90
N VAL A 96 7.93 1.49 -7.65
CA VAL A 96 7.46 0.14 -7.28
C VAL A 96 6.18 -0.24 -8.03
N TYR A 97 5.30 0.72 -8.27
CA TYR A 97 4.05 0.55 -9.05
C TYR A 97 4.35 0.18 -10.51
N THR A 98 5.51 0.61 -11.03
CA THR A 98 5.87 0.53 -12.44
C THR A 98 6.79 -0.65 -12.76
N TYR A 99 7.81 -0.92 -11.94
CA TYR A 99 8.85 -1.91 -12.24
C TYR A 99 8.45 -3.34 -11.87
N GLU A 100 9.21 -4.33 -12.38
CA GLU A 100 8.98 -5.77 -12.13
C GLU A 100 7.55 -6.23 -12.46
N GLY A 101 7.04 -5.73 -13.57
CA GLY A 101 5.63 -5.83 -13.96
C GLY A 101 4.81 -4.67 -13.41
N THR A 102 4.23 -3.89 -14.31
CA THR A 102 3.36 -2.77 -13.94
C THR A 102 2.11 -3.28 -13.23
N HIS A 103 1.45 -2.40 -12.50
CA HIS A 103 0.15 -2.70 -11.87
C HIS A 103 -0.86 -3.29 -12.88
N ASP A 104 -0.88 -2.75 -14.09
CA ASP A 104 -1.78 -3.21 -15.15
C ASP A 104 -1.39 -4.58 -15.68
N VAL A 105 -0.09 -4.85 -15.87
CA VAL A 105 0.40 -6.17 -16.28
C VAL A 105 0.00 -7.24 -15.25
N HIS A 106 0.12 -6.97 -13.95
CA HIS A 106 -0.34 -7.89 -12.92
C HIS A 106 -1.87 -8.09 -12.94
N SER A 107 -2.63 -7.05 -13.27
CA SER A 107 -4.08 -7.16 -13.47
C SER A 107 -4.44 -8.08 -14.64
N LEU A 108 -3.70 -7.97 -15.75
CA LEU A 108 -3.88 -8.83 -16.93
C LEU A 108 -3.52 -10.29 -16.65
N ILE A 109 -2.44 -10.55 -15.89
CA ILE A 109 -2.06 -11.89 -15.44
C ILE A 109 -3.17 -12.53 -14.62
N ILE A 110 -3.72 -11.79 -13.65
CA ILE A 110 -4.81 -12.25 -12.79
C ILE A 110 -6.08 -12.48 -13.63
N GLY A 111 -6.41 -11.56 -14.52
CA GLY A 111 -7.55 -11.68 -15.43
C GLY A 111 -7.47 -12.92 -16.31
N ASN A 112 -6.29 -13.21 -16.88
CA ASN A 112 -6.06 -14.44 -17.64
C ASN A 112 -6.25 -15.70 -16.77
N ALA A 113 -5.74 -15.68 -15.54
CA ALA A 113 -5.89 -16.83 -14.62
C ALA A 113 -7.37 -17.13 -14.28
N ILE A 114 -8.22 -16.10 -14.23
CA ILE A 114 -9.65 -16.23 -13.92
C ILE A 114 -10.46 -16.65 -15.17
N THR A 115 -10.15 -16.07 -16.32
CA THR A 115 -10.97 -16.20 -17.52
C THR A 115 -10.46 -17.22 -18.53
N GLY A 116 -9.18 -17.62 -18.44
CA GLY A 116 -8.51 -18.41 -19.46
C GLY A 116 -8.20 -17.65 -20.75
N MET A 117 -8.50 -16.34 -20.81
CA MET A 117 -8.31 -15.50 -21.99
C MET A 117 -7.09 -14.60 -21.84
N GLN A 118 -6.15 -14.69 -22.78
CA GLN A 118 -4.99 -13.81 -22.82
C GLN A 118 -5.39 -12.42 -23.28
N ALA A 119 -4.85 -11.39 -22.61
CA ALA A 119 -5.12 -9.99 -22.96
C ALA A 119 -4.36 -9.51 -24.19
N PHE A 120 -3.25 -10.18 -24.55
CA PHE A 120 -2.47 -9.93 -25.75
C PHE A 120 -1.90 -11.26 -26.29
N LYS A 121 -1.71 -11.32 -27.60
CA LYS A 121 -1.20 -12.48 -28.31
C LYS A 121 0.32 -12.41 -28.42
#